data_b91d682e4a83df7a833d18f6b90cef05
#
_entry.id   b91d682e4a83df7a833d18f6b90cef05
#
_cell.length_a   1.000
_cell.length_b   1.000
_cell.length_c   1.000
_cell.angle_alpha   90.00
_cell.angle_beta   90.00
_cell.angle_gamma   90.00
#
_symmetry.space_group_name_H-M   'P 1'
#
loop_
_entity.id
_entity.type
_entity.pdbx_description
1 polymer ?
#
loop_
_entity_poly.entity_id
_entity_poly.type
_entity_poly.pdbx_seq_one_letter_code
_entity_poly.pdbx_strand_id
1 'polypeptide(L)'
;MLEFSTDDVTRWWWVRHAPVVGHDGRIYGSDDVPADTNDPESYAALAQNLPADAVWVTSHLSRTHVTADAIGAAGLEHGARAIEPGLGEQNFGDWQGMTYDELDNQTRAAEGDNTLHKFWHAPAAHTPPNGESFVDVIDRVSEVIHRLTEVHRGRDIIAVAHGGVIRAAVALALDLNPERALGMQTENLSTTRLDHIEGPGLGGNWRVAFINMRAK
;
A
#
# COMPACT_ATOMS: atom_id res chain seq x y z
N MET A 1 26.34 0.78 -18.97
CA MET A 1 25.07 1.00 -18.26
C MET A 1 24.12 1.53 -19.33
N LEU A 2 23.00 0.85 -19.60
CA LEU A 2 21.99 1.36 -20.54
C LEU A 2 21.36 2.58 -19.85
N GLU A 3 21.49 3.77 -20.42
CA GLU A 3 20.78 4.96 -20.00
C GLU A 3 19.36 4.84 -20.57
N PHE A 4 18.38 4.55 -19.67
CA PHE A 4 16.99 4.66 -20.04
C PHE A 4 16.62 6.14 -20.15
N SER A 5 15.84 6.51 -21.17
CA SER A 5 15.21 7.82 -21.20
C SER A 5 14.34 7.98 -19.96
N THR A 6 14.26 9.17 -19.41
CA THR A 6 13.33 9.46 -18.29
C THR A 6 11.89 9.16 -18.68
N ASP A 7 11.55 9.28 -19.95
CA ASP A 7 10.20 9.05 -20.52
C ASP A 7 9.82 7.56 -20.58
N ASP A 8 10.80 6.66 -20.45
CA ASP A 8 10.59 5.21 -20.46
C ASP A 8 10.32 4.63 -19.06
N VAL A 9 10.36 5.45 -18.01
CA VAL A 9 10.25 4.97 -16.63
C VAL A 9 9.12 5.68 -15.89
N THR A 10 8.06 4.95 -15.58
CA THR A 10 7.00 5.40 -14.67
C THR A 10 7.35 5.00 -13.24
N ARG A 11 7.40 5.96 -12.31
CA ARG A 11 7.86 5.74 -10.95
C ARG A 11 6.71 5.82 -9.98
N TRP A 12 6.44 4.72 -9.27
CA TRP A 12 5.44 4.65 -8.23
C TRP A 12 6.09 4.89 -6.86
N TRP A 13 5.63 5.93 -6.17
CA TRP A 13 6.01 6.28 -4.81
C TRP A 13 4.84 5.97 -3.87
N TRP A 14 4.91 4.84 -3.23
CA TRP A 14 3.87 4.38 -2.31
C TRP A 14 4.16 4.92 -0.92
N VAL A 15 3.23 5.69 -0.36
CA VAL A 15 3.30 6.18 1.01
C VAL A 15 2.23 5.49 1.83
N ARG A 16 2.61 4.80 2.93
CA ARG A 16 1.59 4.28 3.83
C ARG A 16 1.00 5.42 4.65
N HIS A 17 -0.33 5.46 4.77
CA HIS A 17 -1.05 6.47 5.54
C HIS A 17 -0.50 6.63 6.96
N ALA A 18 -0.80 7.76 7.62
CA ALA A 18 -0.46 8.06 9.01
C ALA A 18 -1.01 7.01 9.99
N PRO A 19 -0.46 6.89 11.21
CA PRO A 19 -1.00 6.01 12.23
C PRO A 19 -2.48 6.28 12.49
N VAL A 20 -3.28 5.23 12.61
CA VAL A 20 -4.69 5.36 12.95
C VAL A 20 -4.89 5.49 14.46
N VAL A 21 -5.97 6.14 14.86
CA VAL A 21 -6.36 6.33 16.27
C VAL A 21 -7.75 5.75 16.53
N GLY A 22 -8.01 5.40 17.80
CA GLY A 22 -9.32 4.93 18.23
C GLY A 22 -9.70 3.52 17.78
N HIS A 23 -8.73 2.72 17.29
CA HIS A 23 -8.99 1.33 16.90
C HIS A 23 -8.71 0.31 18.02
N ASP A 24 -8.05 0.72 19.12
CA ASP A 24 -7.79 -0.07 20.33
C ASP A 24 -7.17 -1.46 20.06
N GLY A 25 -6.24 -1.53 19.10
CA GLY A 25 -5.61 -2.78 18.67
C GLY A 25 -6.51 -3.72 17.89
N ARG A 26 -7.66 -3.25 17.41
CA ARG A 26 -8.61 -4.04 16.59
C ARG A 26 -8.25 -3.99 15.11
N ILE A 27 -8.67 -5.02 14.40
CA ILE A 27 -8.59 -5.09 12.94
C ILE A 27 -9.59 -4.08 12.37
N TYR A 28 -9.11 -3.10 11.62
CA TYR A 28 -9.97 -2.09 11.00
C TYR A 28 -10.09 -2.23 9.47
N GLY A 29 -9.10 -2.84 8.80
CA GLY A 29 -9.16 -3.11 7.37
C GLY A 29 -9.73 -1.97 6.53
N SER A 30 -10.85 -2.23 5.86
CA SER A 30 -11.57 -1.28 5.01
C SER A 30 -12.48 -0.29 5.77
N ASP A 31 -12.58 -0.39 7.10
CA ASP A 31 -13.30 0.62 7.89
C ASP A 31 -12.61 1.97 7.81
N ASP A 32 -13.40 3.04 7.73
CA ASP A 32 -12.87 4.39 7.64
C ASP A 32 -12.58 4.97 9.05
N VAL A 33 -11.44 4.58 9.59
CA VAL A 33 -10.94 5.04 10.90
C VAL A 33 -10.06 6.29 10.74
N PRO A 34 -10.10 7.23 11.70
CA PRO A 34 -9.29 8.44 11.65
C PRO A 34 -7.81 8.15 11.84
N ALA A 35 -6.96 9.03 11.28
CA ALA A 35 -5.52 8.97 11.42
C ALA A 35 -4.96 10.18 12.19
N ASP A 36 -3.86 9.97 12.91
CA ASP A 36 -3.11 11.02 13.58
C ASP A 36 -2.07 11.61 12.64
N THR A 37 -2.21 12.88 12.31
CA THR A 37 -1.27 13.62 11.47
C THR A 37 -0.33 14.53 12.26
N ASN A 38 -0.23 14.37 13.57
CA ASN A 38 0.59 15.21 14.44
C ASN A 38 2.06 14.75 14.49
N ASP A 39 2.72 14.69 13.32
CA ASP A 39 4.14 14.37 13.16
C ASP A 39 4.78 15.27 12.10
N PRO A 40 4.99 16.56 12.43
CA PRO A 40 5.48 17.54 11.45
C PRO A 40 6.88 17.19 10.91
N GLU A 41 7.72 16.49 11.67
CA GLU A 41 9.07 16.12 11.23
C GLU A 41 9.01 15.07 10.11
N SER A 42 8.20 14.02 10.28
CA SER A 42 8.02 13.00 9.25
C SER A 42 7.38 13.57 7.99
N TYR A 43 6.41 14.49 8.10
CA TYR A 43 5.80 15.13 6.94
C TYR A 43 6.77 16.05 6.21
N ALA A 44 7.57 16.84 6.93
CA ALA A 44 8.60 17.66 6.32
C ALA A 44 9.65 16.83 5.56
N ALA A 45 10.06 15.70 6.13
CA ALA A 45 10.98 14.78 5.49
C ALA A 45 10.34 14.09 4.25
N LEU A 46 9.07 13.70 4.32
CA LEU A 46 8.34 13.17 3.16
C LEU A 46 8.25 14.23 2.05
N ALA A 47 7.89 15.47 2.38
CA ALA A 47 7.79 16.56 1.40
C ALA A 47 9.11 16.85 0.69
N GLN A 48 10.25 16.66 1.35
CA GLN A 48 11.58 16.85 0.77
C GLN A 48 12.03 15.68 -0.11
N ASN A 49 11.57 14.46 0.19
CA ASN A 49 12.05 13.24 -0.47
C ASN A 49 11.15 12.77 -1.63
N LEU A 50 9.91 13.25 -1.68
CA LEU A 50 8.97 12.90 -2.74
C LEU A 50 9.09 13.87 -3.94
N PRO A 51 8.78 13.43 -5.17
CA PRO A 51 8.90 14.26 -6.37
C PRO A 51 7.84 15.37 -6.42
N ALA A 52 8.25 16.58 -6.83
CA ALA A 52 7.38 17.78 -6.84
C ALA A 52 6.28 17.72 -7.90
N ASP A 53 6.58 17.20 -9.09
CA ASP A 53 5.65 17.20 -10.25
C ASP A 53 4.92 15.88 -10.44
N ALA A 54 4.61 15.17 -9.35
CA ALA A 54 3.98 13.88 -9.40
C ALA A 54 2.46 13.95 -9.61
N VAL A 55 1.91 12.90 -10.19
CA VAL A 55 0.47 12.60 -10.14
C VAL A 55 0.14 12.06 -8.76
N TRP A 56 -0.89 12.62 -8.11
CA TRP A 56 -1.29 12.16 -6.78
C TRP A 56 -2.52 11.26 -6.84
N VAL A 57 -2.42 10.15 -6.13
CA VAL A 57 -3.48 9.15 -6.03
C VAL A 57 -3.69 8.78 -4.56
N THR A 58 -4.93 8.63 -4.13
CA THR A 58 -5.29 8.11 -2.81
C THR A 58 -6.33 7.00 -2.93
N SER A 59 -6.47 6.17 -1.92
CA SER A 59 -7.68 5.36 -1.79
C SER A 59 -8.89 6.27 -1.43
N HIS A 60 -10.06 5.67 -1.32
CA HIS A 60 -11.27 6.37 -0.86
C HIS A 60 -11.33 6.57 0.66
N LEU A 61 -10.44 5.97 1.45
CA LEU A 61 -10.46 6.02 2.90
C LEU A 61 -9.81 7.32 3.43
N SER A 62 -10.47 7.99 4.36
CA SER A 62 -10.12 9.32 4.87
C SER A 62 -8.67 9.44 5.34
N ARG A 63 -8.13 8.40 5.97
CA ARG A 63 -6.75 8.37 6.46
C ARG A 63 -5.70 8.58 5.38
N THR A 64 -5.97 8.20 4.12
CA THR A 64 -5.06 8.48 3.00
C THR A 64 -5.17 9.92 2.55
N HIS A 65 -6.35 10.51 2.62
CA HIS A 65 -6.60 11.90 2.27
C HIS A 65 -5.89 12.85 3.23
N VAL A 66 -6.13 12.67 4.55
CA VAL A 66 -5.51 13.55 5.56
C VAL A 66 -3.97 13.40 5.58
N THR A 67 -3.45 12.21 5.25
CA THR A 67 -2.00 12.01 5.10
C THR A 67 -1.46 12.79 3.90
N ALA A 68 -2.12 12.74 2.75
CA ALA A 68 -1.73 13.51 1.57
C ALA A 68 -1.80 15.02 1.83
N ASP A 69 -2.87 15.50 2.48
CA ASP A 69 -3.04 16.90 2.86
C ASP A 69 -1.93 17.37 3.81
N ALA A 70 -1.52 16.53 4.77
CA ALA A 70 -0.43 16.85 5.69
C ALA A 70 0.94 16.92 4.99
N ILE A 71 1.21 16.05 4.01
CA ILE A 71 2.41 16.15 3.17
C ILE A 71 2.38 17.45 2.36
N GLY A 72 1.21 17.81 1.78
CA GLY A 72 1.02 19.07 1.07
C GLY A 72 1.29 20.29 1.95
N ALA A 73 0.73 20.31 3.15
CA ALA A 73 0.95 21.38 4.13
C ALA A 73 2.40 21.51 4.59
N ALA A 74 3.18 20.42 4.52
CA ALA A 74 4.61 20.40 4.86
C ALA A 74 5.51 20.92 3.72
N GLY A 75 4.94 21.37 2.59
CA GLY A 75 5.67 22.03 1.51
C GLY A 75 5.71 21.30 0.18
N LEU A 76 5.12 20.13 0.05
CA LEU A 76 4.94 19.45 -1.23
C LEU A 76 3.50 19.66 -1.71
N GLU A 77 3.22 20.87 -2.18
CA GLU A 77 1.90 21.19 -2.71
C GLU A 77 1.52 20.25 -3.85
N HIS A 78 0.29 19.81 -3.83
CA HIS A 78 -0.28 18.99 -4.88
C HIS A 78 -1.59 19.59 -5.40
N GLY A 79 -1.87 19.38 -6.67
CA GLY A 79 -3.15 19.74 -7.29
C GLY A 79 -4.26 18.74 -6.92
N ALA A 80 -5.21 18.57 -7.81
CA ALA A 80 -6.23 17.54 -7.63
C ALA A 80 -5.60 16.14 -7.59
N ARG A 81 -6.04 15.32 -6.65
CA ARG A 81 -5.66 13.91 -6.55
C ARG A 81 -6.76 13.01 -7.11
N ALA A 82 -6.38 11.95 -7.77
CA ALA A 82 -7.32 10.90 -8.16
C ALA A 82 -7.67 10.03 -6.94
N ILE A 83 -8.95 9.71 -6.80
CA ILE A 83 -9.43 8.76 -5.78
C ILE A 83 -9.64 7.42 -6.46
N GLU A 84 -8.90 6.41 -6.02
CA GLU A 84 -8.91 5.06 -6.56
C GLU A 84 -9.45 4.07 -5.51
N PRO A 85 -10.73 3.69 -5.58
CA PRO A 85 -11.30 2.71 -4.64
C PRO A 85 -10.56 1.36 -4.66
N GLY A 86 -10.02 0.96 -5.81
CA GLY A 86 -9.19 -0.23 -5.95
C GLY A 86 -7.87 -0.21 -5.15
N LEU A 87 -7.47 0.94 -4.58
CA LEU A 87 -6.36 1.07 -3.64
C LEU A 87 -6.81 1.12 -2.17
N GLY A 88 -8.07 0.78 -1.86
CA GLY A 88 -8.55 0.62 -0.49
C GLY A 88 -7.84 -0.52 0.25
N GLU A 89 -7.79 -0.47 1.58
CA GLU A 89 -7.22 -1.56 2.38
C GLU A 89 -8.08 -2.83 2.26
N GLN A 90 -7.50 -3.98 2.57
CA GLN A 90 -8.18 -5.26 2.57
C GLN A 90 -9.46 -5.21 3.43
N ASN A 91 -10.56 -5.67 2.84
CA ASN A 91 -11.79 -5.88 3.57
C ASN A 91 -11.71 -7.22 4.31
N PHE A 92 -11.55 -7.16 5.62
CA PHE A 92 -11.52 -8.35 6.47
C PHE A 92 -12.93 -8.83 6.87
N GLY A 93 -13.99 -8.26 6.32
CA GLY A 93 -15.37 -8.71 6.55
C GLY A 93 -15.71 -8.78 8.04
N ASP A 94 -16.22 -9.92 8.48
CA ASP A 94 -16.66 -10.14 9.87
C ASP A 94 -15.51 -10.12 10.90
N TRP A 95 -14.26 -10.09 10.45
CA TRP A 95 -13.11 -9.93 11.35
C TRP A 95 -12.86 -8.47 11.74
N GLN A 96 -13.43 -7.51 11.01
CA GLN A 96 -13.27 -6.09 11.37
C GLN A 96 -13.91 -5.82 12.73
N GLY A 97 -13.23 -5.04 13.56
CA GLY A 97 -13.62 -4.79 14.95
C GLY A 97 -13.18 -5.85 15.97
N MET A 98 -12.66 -7.01 15.54
CA MET A 98 -12.07 -8.00 16.43
C MET A 98 -10.65 -7.61 16.83
N THR A 99 -10.23 -8.00 18.03
CA THR A 99 -8.82 -8.00 18.39
C THR A 99 -8.09 -9.20 17.74
N TYR A 100 -6.77 -9.12 17.66
CA TYR A 100 -5.97 -10.23 17.13
C TYR A 100 -6.11 -11.50 17.97
N ASP A 101 -6.24 -11.36 19.30
CA ASP A 101 -6.44 -12.50 20.20
C ASP A 101 -7.82 -13.15 20.02
N GLU A 102 -8.87 -12.35 19.81
CA GLU A 102 -10.21 -12.84 19.52
C GLU A 102 -10.22 -13.63 18.20
N LEU A 103 -9.59 -13.10 17.16
CA LEU A 103 -9.48 -13.77 15.86
C LEU A 103 -8.64 -15.06 15.95
N ASP A 104 -7.49 -15.03 16.61
CA ASP A 104 -6.62 -16.21 16.78
C ASP A 104 -7.37 -17.35 17.50
N ASN A 105 -8.09 -17.02 18.58
CA ASN A 105 -8.90 -18.00 19.29
C ASN A 105 -10.02 -18.60 18.40
N GLN A 106 -10.67 -17.79 17.58
CA GLN A 106 -11.72 -18.24 16.68
C GLN A 106 -11.18 -19.13 15.56
N THR A 107 -10.08 -18.75 14.92
CA THR A 107 -9.48 -19.49 13.80
C THR A 107 -8.84 -20.79 14.26
N ARG A 108 -8.17 -20.84 15.40
CA ARG A 108 -7.63 -22.07 15.98
C ARG A 108 -8.71 -23.07 16.34
N ALA A 109 -9.86 -22.58 16.82
CA ALA A 109 -11.00 -23.43 17.13
C ALA A 109 -11.62 -24.08 15.88
N ALA A 110 -11.54 -23.39 14.74
CA ALA A 110 -12.16 -23.85 13.48
C ALA A 110 -11.23 -24.73 12.63
N GLU A 111 -9.93 -24.45 12.55
CA GLU A 111 -9.06 -25.03 11.52
C GLU A 111 -7.85 -25.82 12.07
N GLY A 112 -7.58 -25.74 13.39
CA GLY A 112 -6.40 -26.36 14.02
C GLY A 112 -5.08 -25.63 13.75
N ASP A 113 -4.05 -26.02 14.52
CA ASP A 113 -2.80 -25.24 14.70
C ASP A 113 -1.87 -25.11 13.48
N ASN A 114 -2.12 -25.81 12.37
CA ASN A 114 -1.12 -25.95 11.29
C ASN A 114 -1.38 -25.10 10.04
N THR A 115 -2.44 -24.31 10.00
CA THR A 115 -2.89 -23.60 8.79
C THR A 115 -2.61 -22.10 8.82
N LEU A 116 -2.33 -21.51 9.99
CA LEU A 116 -2.14 -20.08 10.13
C LEU A 116 -0.76 -19.63 9.65
N HIS A 117 -0.74 -18.52 8.93
CA HIS A 117 0.51 -17.86 8.55
C HIS A 117 1.22 -17.31 9.79
N LYS A 118 2.57 -17.44 9.88
CA LYS A 118 3.35 -17.00 11.05
C LYS A 118 3.33 -15.49 11.29
N PHE A 119 3.06 -14.70 10.26
CA PHE A 119 3.09 -13.23 10.29
C PHE A 119 1.76 -12.58 9.94
N TRP A 120 0.73 -13.39 9.69
CA TRP A 120 -0.58 -12.93 9.28
C TRP A 120 -1.67 -13.82 9.87
N HIS A 121 -2.92 -13.34 9.88
CA HIS A 121 -4.04 -14.02 10.55
C HIS A 121 -4.55 -15.24 9.81
N ALA A 122 -4.26 -15.34 8.52
CA ALA A 122 -4.71 -16.43 7.66
C ALA A 122 -3.78 -16.59 6.45
N PRO A 123 -3.85 -17.72 5.73
CA PRO A 123 -3.22 -17.85 4.43
C PRO A 123 -3.65 -16.75 3.44
N ALA A 124 -2.79 -16.39 2.50
CA ALA A 124 -3.07 -15.31 1.55
C ALA A 124 -4.32 -15.54 0.69
N ALA A 125 -4.66 -16.78 0.41
CA ALA A 125 -5.84 -17.18 -0.34
C ALA A 125 -7.12 -17.34 0.52
N HIS A 126 -7.00 -17.16 1.85
CA HIS A 126 -8.17 -17.26 2.72
C HIS A 126 -9.03 -16.01 2.61
N THR A 127 -10.32 -16.20 2.35
CA THR A 127 -11.32 -15.13 2.32
C THR A 127 -12.06 -15.08 3.65
N PRO A 128 -11.89 -14.03 4.47
CA PRO A 128 -12.72 -13.84 5.65
C PRO A 128 -14.22 -13.81 5.30
N PRO A 129 -15.12 -14.27 6.16
CA PRO A 129 -16.57 -14.16 5.89
C PRO A 129 -16.95 -12.70 5.57
N ASN A 130 -17.68 -12.51 4.45
CA ASN A 130 -18.08 -11.19 3.93
C ASN A 130 -16.91 -10.24 3.58
N GLY A 131 -15.68 -10.75 3.46
CA GLY A 131 -14.47 -10.01 3.13
C GLY A 131 -13.86 -10.43 1.80
N GLU A 132 -12.58 -10.12 1.66
CA GLU A 132 -11.75 -10.49 0.51
C GLU A 132 -10.44 -11.14 0.99
N SER A 133 -9.85 -12.03 0.18
CA SER A 133 -8.52 -12.59 0.42
C SER A 133 -7.42 -11.59 0.07
N PHE A 134 -6.20 -11.84 0.53
CA PHE A 134 -5.06 -11.03 0.09
C PHE A 134 -4.74 -11.22 -1.40
N VAL A 135 -5.09 -12.39 -1.97
CA VAL A 135 -4.99 -12.62 -3.42
C VAL A 135 -5.93 -11.69 -4.18
N ASP A 136 -7.18 -11.52 -3.73
CA ASP A 136 -8.13 -10.57 -4.34
C ASP A 136 -7.60 -9.13 -4.25
N VAL A 137 -6.93 -8.77 -3.16
CA VAL A 137 -6.26 -7.45 -3.05
C VAL A 137 -5.16 -7.30 -4.09
N ILE A 138 -4.32 -8.32 -4.31
CA ILE A 138 -3.28 -8.29 -5.35
C ILE A 138 -3.91 -8.07 -6.73
N ASP A 139 -4.98 -8.78 -7.04
CA ASP A 139 -5.64 -8.71 -8.35
C ASP A 139 -6.17 -7.29 -8.63
N ARG A 140 -7.00 -6.73 -7.71
CA ARG A 140 -7.56 -5.38 -7.91
C ARG A 140 -6.51 -4.25 -7.88
N VAL A 141 -5.47 -4.38 -7.06
CA VAL A 141 -4.36 -3.43 -7.01
C VAL A 141 -3.55 -3.48 -8.30
N SER A 142 -3.32 -4.67 -8.85
CA SER A 142 -2.63 -4.86 -10.14
C SER A 142 -3.37 -4.20 -11.29
N GLU A 143 -4.70 -4.32 -11.35
CA GLU A 143 -5.52 -3.64 -12.36
C GLU A 143 -5.35 -2.12 -12.31
N VAL A 144 -5.39 -1.54 -11.10
CA VAL A 144 -5.19 -0.08 -10.92
C VAL A 144 -3.78 0.33 -11.34
N ILE A 145 -2.75 -0.42 -10.93
CA ILE A 145 -1.36 -0.13 -11.26
C ILE A 145 -1.15 -0.18 -12.78
N HIS A 146 -1.60 -1.23 -13.47
CA HIS A 146 -1.44 -1.35 -14.92
C HIS A 146 -2.13 -0.19 -15.65
N ARG A 147 -3.36 0.13 -15.29
CA ARG A 147 -4.14 1.21 -15.91
C ARG A 147 -3.49 2.58 -15.69
N LEU A 148 -3.09 2.90 -14.45
CA LEU A 148 -2.50 4.20 -14.16
C LEU A 148 -1.07 4.33 -14.70
N THR A 149 -0.30 3.24 -14.75
CA THR A 149 1.02 3.22 -15.40
C THR A 149 0.89 3.56 -16.87
N GLU A 150 -0.11 2.97 -17.57
CA GLU A 150 -0.38 3.27 -18.97
C GLU A 150 -0.80 4.74 -19.21
N VAL A 151 -1.69 5.26 -18.35
CA VAL A 151 -2.19 6.65 -18.46
C VAL A 151 -1.10 7.68 -18.17
N HIS A 152 -0.18 7.36 -17.26
CA HIS A 152 0.84 8.29 -16.76
C HIS A 152 2.27 7.85 -17.09
N ARG A 153 2.47 7.28 -18.27
CA ARG A 153 3.79 6.84 -18.72
C ARG A 153 4.87 7.92 -18.55
N GLY A 154 6.03 7.51 -18.10
CA GLY A 154 7.19 8.40 -17.92
C GLY A 154 7.08 9.36 -16.74
N ARG A 155 6.01 9.31 -15.95
CA ARG A 155 5.79 10.23 -14.83
C ARG A 155 6.03 9.60 -13.47
N ASP A 156 6.18 10.45 -12.48
CA ASP A 156 6.12 10.07 -11.08
C ASP A 156 4.66 10.03 -10.60
N ILE A 157 4.27 8.96 -9.89
CA ILE A 157 2.95 8.77 -9.28
C ILE A 157 3.15 8.58 -7.79
N ILE A 158 2.61 9.47 -6.96
CA ILE A 158 2.58 9.32 -5.51
C ILE A 158 1.24 8.72 -5.13
N ALA A 159 1.26 7.51 -4.58
CA ALA A 159 0.09 6.80 -4.12
C ALA A 159 0.09 6.72 -2.58
N VAL A 160 -0.78 7.48 -1.92
CA VAL A 160 -0.99 7.35 -0.48
C VAL A 160 -2.00 6.23 -0.24
N ALA A 161 -1.54 5.13 0.35
CA ALA A 161 -2.29 3.89 0.44
C ALA A 161 -2.07 3.18 1.80
N HIS A 162 -2.20 1.86 1.80
CA HIS A 162 -2.30 1.01 3.00
C HIS A 162 -1.25 -0.10 2.98
N GLY A 163 -1.08 -0.75 4.13
CA GLY A 163 -0.07 -1.79 4.29
C GLY A 163 -0.28 -2.99 3.38
N GLY A 164 -1.51 -3.50 3.26
CA GLY A 164 -1.85 -4.60 2.37
C GLY A 164 -1.67 -4.24 0.90
N VAL A 165 -2.12 -3.05 0.51
CA VAL A 165 -1.99 -2.51 -0.85
C VAL A 165 -0.52 -2.37 -1.28
N ILE A 166 0.35 -1.86 -0.41
CA ILE A 166 1.78 -1.72 -0.71
C ILE A 166 2.45 -3.10 -0.86
N ARG A 167 2.10 -4.07 -0.01
CA ARG A 167 2.54 -5.46 -0.17
C ARG A 167 2.09 -6.06 -1.50
N ALA A 168 0.83 -5.80 -1.89
CA ALA A 168 0.28 -6.24 -3.18
C ALA A 168 1.04 -5.63 -4.37
N ALA A 169 1.36 -4.33 -4.32
CA ALA A 169 2.15 -3.66 -5.35
C ALA A 169 3.56 -4.25 -5.48
N VAL A 170 4.21 -4.59 -4.35
CA VAL A 170 5.53 -5.25 -4.37
C VAL A 170 5.41 -6.69 -4.86
N ALA A 171 4.33 -7.40 -4.49
CA ALA A 171 4.06 -8.75 -5.00
C ALA A 171 3.95 -8.77 -6.52
N LEU A 172 3.20 -7.82 -7.10
CA LEU A 172 3.11 -7.62 -8.54
C LEU A 172 4.49 -7.35 -9.16
N ALA A 173 5.23 -6.38 -8.61
CA ALA A 173 6.49 -5.94 -9.19
C ALA A 173 7.59 -7.02 -9.20
N LEU A 174 7.57 -7.93 -8.24
CA LEU A 174 8.58 -9.00 -8.09
C LEU A 174 8.05 -10.40 -8.43
N ASP A 175 6.83 -10.51 -8.92
CA ASP A 175 6.14 -11.80 -9.17
C ASP A 175 6.24 -12.73 -7.93
N LEU A 176 5.94 -12.17 -6.75
CA LEU A 176 6.08 -12.91 -5.51
C LEU A 176 4.87 -13.81 -5.27
N ASN A 177 5.16 -14.98 -4.72
CA ASN A 177 4.10 -15.77 -4.10
C ASN A 177 3.38 -14.92 -3.02
N PRO A 178 2.04 -14.83 -3.04
CA PRO A 178 1.26 -14.02 -2.09
C PRO A 178 1.61 -14.26 -0.62
N GLU A 179 1.86 -15.52 -0.21
CA GLU A 179 2.29 -15.88 1.14
C GLU A 179 3.62 -15.22 1.54
N ARG A 180 4.53 -15.04 0.58
CA ARG A 180 5.81 -14.37 0.82
C ARG A 180 5.65 -12.87 0.99
N ALA A 181 4.73 -12.27 0.25
CA ALA A 181 4.44 -10.84 0.31
C ALA A 181 3.87 -10.41 1.67
N LEU A 182 3.09 -11.26 2.33
CA LEU A 182 2.56 -11.01 3.69
C LEU A 182 3.66 -10.81 4.74
N GLY A 183 4.84 -11.39 4.55
CA GLY A 183 5.98 -11.25 5.45
C GLY A 183 6.69 -9.89 5.36
N MET A 184 6.34 -9.01 4.42
CA MET A 184 6.97 -7.71 4.28
C MET A 184 6.43 -6.70 5.30
N GLN A 185 7.36 -6.01 5.96
CA GLN A 185 7.01 -4.90 6.84
C GLN A 185 6.72 -3.65 6.02
N THR A 186 5.65 -2.95 6.39
CA THR A 186 5.31 -1.62 5.89
C THR A 186 4.94 -0.76 7.09
N GLU A 187 5.70 0.29 7.36
CA GLU A 187 5.45 1.19 8.50
C GLU A 187 4.63 2.41 8.07
N ASN A 188 3.87 3.00 8.98
CA ASN A 188 3.17 4.26 8.71
C ASN A 188 4.18 5.35 8.32
N LEU A 189 3.81 6.19 7.36
CA LEU A 189 4.65 7.25 6.79
C LEU A 189 5.95 6.75 6.14
N SER A 190 6.09 5.44 5.93
CA SER A 190 7.19 4.90 5.12
C SER A 190 6.87 5.02 3.64
N THR A 191 7.93 5.07 2.84
CA THR A 191 7.87 5.11 1.38
C THR A 191 8.42 3.82 0.78
N THR A 192 7.75 3.32 -0.26
CA THR A 192 8.23 2.23 -1.13
C THR A 192 8.26 2.76 -2.56
N ARG A 193 9.34 2.52 -3.29
CA ARG A 193 9.46 2.99 -4.68
C ARG A 193 9.62 1.81 -5.63
N LEU A 194 8.71 1.75 -6.61
CA LEU A 194 8.68 0.77 -7.69
C LEU A 194 8.75 1.52 -9.02
N ASP A 195 9.69 1.18 -9.87
CA ASP A 195 9.86 1.79 -11.19
C ASP A 195 9.41 0.80 -12.26
N HIS A 196 8.41 1.18 -13.05
CA HIS A 196 8.02 0.45 -14.25
C HIS A 196 8.83 0.96 -15.44
N ILE A 197 9.52 0.05 -16.14
CA ILE A 197 10.41 0.37 -17.26
C ILE A 197 9.78 -0.19 -18.52
N GLU A 198 9.49 0.68 -19.49
CA GLU A 198 8.93 0.29 -20.78
C GLU A 198 9.96 -0.48 -21.62
N GLY A 199 9.43 -1.34 -22.51
CA GLY A 199 10.22 -2.02 -23.51
C GLY A 199 10.45 -3.51 -23.26
N PRO A 200 11.06 -4.21 -24.23
CA PRO A 200 11.35 -5.62 -24.14
C PRO A 200 12.55 -5.89 -23.21
N GLY A 201 12.49 -6.97 -22.45
CA GLY A 201 13.60 -7.39 -21.59
C GLY A 201 13.31 -8.68 -20.87
N LEU A 202 14.36 -9.32 -20.34
CA LEU A 202 14.23 -10.46 -19.42
C LEU A 202 14.10 -9.93 -17.98
N GLY A 203 13.33 -10.62 -17.15
CA GLY A 203 13.18 -10.31 -15.72
C GLY A 203 12.00 -9.38 -15.38
N GLY A 204 11.09 -9.15 -16.33
CA GLY A 204 9.91 -8.29 -16.16
C GLY A 204 10.24 -6.81 -16.28
N ASN A 205 9.21 -5.98 -16.21
CA ASN A 205 9.30 -4.53 -16.45
C ASN A 205 9.45 -3.72 -15.16
N TRP A 206 9.68 -4.36 -14.02
CA TRP A 206 9.72 -3.69 -12.73
C TRP A 206 11.10 -3.69 -12.08
N ARG A 207 11.45 -2.58 -11.48
CA ARG A 207 12.60 -2.43 -10.60
C ARG A 207 12.13 -1.93 -9.24
N VAL A 208 12.50 -2.62 -8.17
CA VAL A 208 12.31 -2.15 -6.80
C VAL A 208 13.50 -1.29 -6.42
N ALA A 209 13.27 0.00 -6.21
CA ALA A 209 14.32 0.93 -5.78
C ALA A 209 14.57 0.79 -4.27
N PHE A 210 13.50 0.77 -3.48
CA PHE A 210 13.53 0.51 -2.04
C PHE A 210 12.14 0.14 -1.52
N ILE A 211 12.09 -0.51 -0.36
CA ILE A 211 10.86 -0.89 0.35
C ILE A 211 10.93 -0.37 1.78
N ASN A 212 9.80 0.16 2.29
CA ASN A 212 9.60 0.55 3.69
C ASN A 212 10.66 1.55 4.21
N MET A 213 11.07 2.49 3.38
CA MET A 213 12.04 3.51 3.76
C MET A 213 11.35 4.61 4.56
N ARG A 214 11.83 4.87 5.77
CA ARG A 214 11.40 6.05 6.54
C ARG A 214 12.12 7.29 6.02
N ALA A 215 11.39 8.37 5.84
CA ALA A 215 11.97 9.69 5.62
C ALA A 215 12.68 10.12 6.92
N LYS A 216 13.92 10.62 6.79
CA LYS A 216 14.76 11.12 7.89
C LYS A 216 15.03 12.58 7.68
#